data_27ddfd59f40a7a88d37e36ea98085e3f
#
_entry.id   27ddfd59f40a7a88d37e36ea98085e3f
#
_cell.length_a   1.000
_cell.length_b   1.000
_cell.length_c   1.000
_cell.angle_alpha   90.00
_cell.angle_beta   90.00
_cell.angle_gamma   90.00
#
_symmetry.space_group_name_H-M   'P 1'
#
loop_
_entity.id
_entity.type
_entity.pdbx_description
1 polymer ?
#
loop_
_entity_poly.entity_id
_entity_poly.type
_entity_poly.pdbx_seq_one_letter_code
_entity_poly.pdbx_strand_id
1 'polypeptide(L)'
;MDELRTFTDKEILDRVSGLPSFKGFPAGVIDVWIRSKADQFDSFDDKAFTYECYGDTQSPKFVMARNGTTNAGSYGLLHFEKYTHTGCAVLKSDTIVYRSHAYGLHHSKPAYVEVVGFPYYRDGNRNERAEEIGPEYDDIIGANVHRAGQNSTVINNWSTGCLVTANLQKFLKWLDFMNKRPLTVCILREW
;
A
#
# COMPACT_ATOMS: atom_id res chain seq x y z
N MET A 1 12.17 11.72 14.73
CA MET A 1 11.40 10.94 13.72
C MET A 1 10.97 11.91 12.66
N ASP A 2 11.44 11.74 11.43
CA ASP A 2 10.95 12.55 10.32
C ASP A 2 9.53 12.07 10.00
N GLU A 3 8.54 12.92 10.32
CA GLU A 3 7.16 12.63 9.93
C GLU A 3 7.01 12.80 8.42
N LEU A 4 6.17 11.95 7.80
CA LEU A 4 5.82 12.09 6.41
C LEU A 4 5.29 13.51 6.15
N ARG A 5 5.84 14.19 5.15
CA ARG A 5 5.45 15.55 4.75
C ARG A 5 3.92 15.65 4.58
N THR A 6 3.33 16.75 5.02
CA THR A 6 1.90 17.01 4.75
C THR A 6 1.73 17.43 3.29
N PHE A 7 0.98 16.63 2.52
CA PHE A 7 0.65 16.90 1.12
C PHE A 7 -0.76 17.47 1.01
N THR A 8 -0.98 18.38 0.08
CA THR A 8 -2.32 18.80 -0.34
C THR A 8 -2.91 17.77 -1.30
N ASP A 9 -4.24 17.70 -1.40
CA ASP A 9 -4.92 16.82 -2.36
C ASP A 9 -4.46 17.11 -3.80
N LYS A 10 -4.26 18.37 -4.12
CA LYS A 10 -3.77 18.78 -5.46
C LYS A 10 -2.40 18.17 -5.76
N GLU A 11 -1.43 18.27 -4.83
CA GLU A 11 -0.09 17.70 -5.03
C GLU A 11 -0.14 16.20 -5.23
N ILE A 12 -0.95 15.50 -4.45
CA ILE A 12 -1.12 14.03 -4.57
C ILE A 12 -1.73 13.66 -5.92
N LEU A 13 -2.83 14.31 -6.31
CA LEU A 13 -3.55 13.99 -7.55
C LEU A 13 -2.74 14.36 -8.79
N ASP A 14 -2.02 15.48 -8.77
CA ASP A 14 -1.10 15.86 -9.83
C ASP A 14 0.03 14.83 -9.99
N ARG A 15 0.58 14.33 -8.86
CA ARG A 15 1.62 13.28 -8.90
C ARG A 15 1.07 11.97 -9.45
N VAL A 16 -0.13 11.55 -9.05
CA VAL A 16 -0.80 10.37 -9.61
C VAL A 16 -1.02 10.50 -11.10
N SER A 17 -1.56 11.64 -11.56
CA SER A 17 -1.84 11.87 -12.99
C SER A 17 -0.59 11.97 -13.85
N GLY A 18 0.56 12.28 -13.27
CA GLY A 18 1.86 12.29 -13.95
C GLY A 18 2.54 10.93 -14.09
N LEU A 19 1.97 9.84 -13.54
CA LEU A 19 2.57 8.51 -13.63
C LEU A 19 2.46 7.92 -15.04
N PRO A 20 3.51 7.23 -15.54
CA PRO A 20 3.43 6.53 -16.84
C PRO A 20 2.31 5.48 -16.91
N SER A 21 1.94 4.89 -15.77
CA SER A 21 0.87 3.90 -15.64
C SER A 21 -0.53 4.51 -15.50
N PHE A 22 -0.66 5.84 -15.43
CA PHE A 22 -1.93 6.53 -15.30
C PHE A 22 -2.77 6.47 -16.59
N LYS A 23 -4.05 6.08 -16.46
CA LYS A 23 -5.02 5.95 -17.59
C LYS A 23 -6.33 6.71 -17.29
N GLY A 24 -6.27 7.77 -16.46
CA GLY A 24 -7.44 8.48 -15.95
C GLY A 24 -7.83 8.02 -14.54
N PHE A 25 -8.59 8.84 -13.81
CA PHE A 25 -9.11 8.44 -12.50
C PHE A 25 -10.21 7.39 -12.67
N PRO A 26 -10.25 6.32 -11.82
CA PRO A 26 -11.28 5.30 -11.92
C PRO A 26 -12.67 5.86 -11.59
N ALA A 27 -13.73 5.23 -12.10
CA ALA A 27 -15.04 5.38 -11.49
C ALA A 27 -15.11 4.45 -10.27
N GLY A 28 -14.92 5.00 -9.05
CA GLY A 28 -14.86 4.21 -7.82
C GLY A 28 -13.88 4.76 -6.79
N VAL A 29 -13.08 3.92 -6.19
CA VAL A 29 -12.18 4.31 -5.11
C VAL A 29 -10.72 4.07 -5.50
N ILE A 30 -9.87 5.04 -5.18
CA ILE A 30 -8.42 4.92 -5.23
C ILE A 30 -7.82 5.14 -3.84
N ASP A 31 -6.93 4.24 -3.42
CA ASP A 31 -6.02 4.45 -2.30
C ASP A 31 -4.65 4.84 -2.86
N VAL A 32 -4.19 6.02 -2.50
CA VAL A 32 -2.85 6.50 -2.82
C VAL A 32 -1.98 6.36 -1.58
N TRP A 33 -1.05 5.43 -1.63
CA TRP A 33 -0.06 5.21 -0.59
C TRP A 33 1.19 6.02 -0.91
N ILE A 34 1.65 6.83 0.03
CA ILE A 34 2.91 7.56 -0.08
C ILE A 34 3.92 6.87 0.82
N ARG A 35 4.92 6.24 0.20
CA ARG A 35 6.05 5.61 0.86
C ARG A 35 7.00 6.68 1.35
N SER A 36 7.28 6.69 2.65
CA SER A 36 8.17 7.65 3.30
C SER A 36 9.59 7.57 2.76
N LYS A 37 10.24 8.71 2.55
CA LYS A 37 11.69 8.76 2.25
C LYS A 37 12.55 8.28 3.40
N ALA A 38 12.04 8.42 4.64
CA ALA A 38 12.77 7.98 5.83
C ALA A 38 12.93 6.48 5.84
N ASP A 39 11.97 5.72 5.24
CA ASP A 39 11.98 4.26 5.12
C ASP A 39 12.48 3.60 6.41
N GLN A 40 11.83 4.01 7.53
CA GLN A 40 12.25 3.59 8.85
C GLN A 40 11.98 2.11 9.06
N PHE A 41 13.02 1.36 9.39
CA PHE A 41 12.92 -0.06 9.69
C PHE A 41 11.80 -0.36 10.68
N ASP A 42 10.94 -1.30 10.30
CA ASP A 42 9.84 -1.83 11.11
C ASP A 42 8.83 -0.78 11.60
N SER A 43 8.66 0.33 10.88
CA SER A 43 7.82 1.47 11.27
C SER A 43 6.63 1.69 10.33
N PHE A 44 5.49 2.11 10.91
CA PHE A 44 4.32 2.56 10.15
C PHE A 44 4.47 4.04 9.74
N ASP A 45 5.47 4.35 8.95
CA ASP A 45 5.83 5.71 8.54
C ASP A 45 5.24 6.15 7.20
N ASP A 46 4.55 5.24 6.49
CA ASP A 46 3.83 5.54 5.26
C ASP A 46 2.40 6.06 5.54
N LYS A 47 1.81 6.69 4.54
CA LYS A 47 0.45 7.22 4.65
C LYS A 47 -0.40 6.87 3.43
N ALA A 48 -1.60 6.36 3.66
CA ALA A 48 -2.62 6.13 2.65
C ALA A 48 -3.63 7.28 2.62
N PHE A 49 -3.94 7.77 1.43
CA PHE A 49 -4.97 8.75 1.15
C PHE A 49 -6.03 8.11 0.27
N THR A 50 -7.26 8.06 0.77
CA THR A 50 -8.41 7.50 0.04
C THR A 50 -9.17 8.59 -0.66
N TYR A 51 -9.43 8.41 -1.95
CA TYR A 51 -10.28 9.30 -2.76
C TYR A 51 -11.44 8.52 -3.38
N GLU A 52 -12.61 9.15 -3.39
CA GLU A 52 -13.72 8.74 -4.22
C GLU A 52 -13.63 9.45 -5.58
N CYS A 53 -13.68 8.67 -6.65
CA CYS A 53 -13.46 9.14 -8.01
C CYS A 53 -14.69 8.88 -8.87
N TYR A 54 -14.93 9.79 -9.83
CA TYR A 54 -16.10 9.78 -10.70
C TYR A 54 -15.71 9.63 -12.18
N GLY A 55 -14.60 8.95 -12.45
CA GLY A 55 -13.96 8.96 -13.76
C GLY A 55 -13.45 10.36 -14.09
N ASP A 56 -13.43 10.71 -15.37
CA ASP A 56 -12.96 12.01 -15.84
C ASP A 56 -14.02 13.14 -15.73
N THR A 57 -15.17 12.86 -15.11
CA THR A 57 -16.29 13.82 -15.06
C THR A 57 -16.17 14.84 -13.93
N GLN A 58 -15.48 14.49 -12.86
CA GLN A 58 -15.29 15.33 -11.68
C GLN A 58 -13.94 15.04 -11.03
N SER A 59 -13.36 16.05 -10.37
CA SER A 59 -12.15 15.85 -9.58
C SER A 59 -12.36 14.84 -8.45
N PRO A 60 -11.38 13.97 -8.17
CA PRO A 60 -11.46 13.05 -7.04
C PRO A 60 -11.71 13.78 -5.72
N LYS A 61 -12.57 13.22 -4.87
CA LYS A 61 -12.93 13.78 -3.58
C LYS A 61 -12.18 13.04 -2.47
N PHE A 62 -11.42 13.78 -1.66
CA PHE A 62 -10.77 13.23 -0.48
C PHE A 62 -11.79 12.68 0.52
N VAL A 63 -11.50 11.50 1.06
CA VAL A 63 -12.34 10.79 2.03
C VAL A 63 -11.65 10.70 3.38
N MET A 64 -10.46 10.13 3.44
CA MET A 64 -9.69 9.96 4.67
C MET A 64 -8.21 9.68 4.44
N ALA A 65 -7.43 9.88 5.49
CA ALA A 65 -6.03 9.45 5.54
C ALA A 65 -5.81 8.44 6.67
N ARG A 66 -4.89 7.48 6.43
CA ARG A 66 -4.51 6.42 7.36
C ARG A 66 -2.99 6.28 7.38
N ASN A 67 -2.41 6.15 8.58
CA ASN A 67 -1.00 5.75 8.70
C ASN A 67 -0.88 4.24 8.52
N GLY A 68 0.24 3.81 7.94
CA GLY A 68 0.48 2.40 7.69
C GLY A 68 1.85 2.14 7.10
N THR A 69 1.96 1.06 6.35
CA THR A 69 3.18 0.69 5.65
C THR A 69 2.87 0.06 4.29
N THR A 70 3.74 0.34 3.32
CA THR A 70 3.84 -0.34 2.03
C THR A 70 5.01 -1.33 2.01
N ASN A 71 5.78 -1.39 3.11
CA ASN A 71 6.97 -2.20 3.27
C ASN A 71 6.70 -3.42 4.15
N ALA A 72 7.55 -4.43 4.00
CA ALA A 72 7.57 -5.54 4.94
C ALA A 72 8.16 -5.09 6.29
N GLY A 73 7.72 -5.75 7.36
CA GLY A 73 8.29 -5.55 8.68
C GLY A 73 9.58 -6.36 8.89
N SER A 74 10.16 -6.20 10.08
CA SER A 74 11.41 -6.85 10.48
C SER A 74 11.41 -8.36 10.23
N TYR A 75 10.28 -9.02 10.51
CA TYR A 75 10.18 -10.47 10.32
C TYR A 75 10.24 -10.85 8.83
N GLY A 76 9.57 -10.10 7.94
CA GLY A 76 9.60 -10.34 6.50
C GLY A 76 10.98 -10.06 5.89
N LEU A 77 11.60 -8.95 6.25
CA LEU A 77 12.90 -8.54 5.71
C LEU A 77 14.05 -9.46 6.15
N LEU A 78 14.06 -9.87 7.43
CA LEU A 78 15.16 -10.64 7.99
C LEU A 78 14.98 -12.16 7.88
N HIS A 79 13.74 -12.66 7.73
CA HIS A 79 13.39 -14.07 7.75
C HIS A 79 12.48 -14.48 6.58
N PHE A 80 12.66 -13.87 5.41
CA PHE A 80 11.84 -14.12 4.21
C PHE A 80 11.86 -15.59 3.76
N GLU A 81 12.89 -16.36 4.06
CA GLU A 81 13.02 -17.78 3.70
C GLU A 81 11.88 -18.66 4.24
N LYS A 82 11.13 -18.17 5.23
CA LYS A 82 9.91 -18.85 5.74
C LYS A 82 8.71 -18.72 4.80
N TYR A 83 8.75 -17.80 3.85
CA TYR A 83 7.68 -17.49 2.91
C TYR A 83 8.10 -17.67 1.45
N THR A 84 9.37 -17.39 1.15
CA THR A 84 9.90 -17.41 -0.22
C THR A 84 11.41 -17.62 -0.17
N HIS A 85 11.98 -18.22 -1.22
CA HIS A 85 13.42 -18.44 -1.33
C HIS A 85 14.19 -17.27 -1.97
N THR A 86 13.48 -16.28 -2.50
CA THR A 86 14.06 -15.23 -3.35
C THR A 86 14.08 -13.83 -2.72
N GLY A 87 13.54 -13.68 -1.52
CA GLY A 87 13.48 -12.40 -0.84
C GLY A 87 12.08 -11.92 -0.51
N CYS A 88 11.98 -10.90 0.33
CA CYS A 88 10.74 -10.26 0.70
C CYS A 88 10.13 -9.49 -0.47
N ALA A 89 8.81 -9.45 -0.58
CA ALA A 89 8.17 -8.67 -1.64
C ALA A 89 8.22 -7.17 -1.31
N VAL A 90 8.65 -6.37 -2.27
CA VAL A 90 8.65 -4.90 -2.21
C VAL A 90 7.85 -4.40 -3.41
N LEU A 91 6.66 -3.86 -3.15
CA LEU A 91 5.80 -3.34 -4.21
C LEU A 91 6.44 -2.11 -4.87
N LYS A 92 6.36 -2.05 -6.19
CA LYS A 92 6.95 -0.97 -6.98
C LYS A 92 6.28 0.37 -6.65
N SER A 93 7.08 1.36 -6.31
CA SER A 93 6.62 2.74 -6.17
C SER A 93 6.39 3.42 -7.53
N ASP A 94 5.77 4.60 -7.51
CA ASP A 94 5.39 5.39 -8.67
C ASP A 94 4.58 4.57 -9.70
N THR A 95 3.66 3.75 -9.18
CA THR A 95 2.82 2.82 -9.96
C THR A 95 1.37 2.87 -9.51
N ILE A 96 0.43 2.83 -10.46
CA ILE A 96 -1.00 2.66 -10.23
C ILE A 96 -1.47 1.36 -10.88
N VAL A 97 -2.22 0.53 -10.13
CA VAL A 97 -2.86 -0.68 -10.64
C VAL A 97 -4.36 -0.59 -10.41
N TYR A 98 -5.11 -0.58 -11.52
CA TYR A 98 -6.55 -0.39 -11.50
C TYR A 98 -7.28 -1.64 -11.03
N ARG A 99 -8.24 -1.46 -10.10
CA ARG A 99 -9.06 -2.56 -9.54
C ARG A 99 -8.21 -3.73 -9.05
N SER A 100 -7.05 -3.42 -8.51
CA SER A 100 -6.04 -4.38 -8.08
C SER A 100 -6.50 -5.26 -6.93
N HIS A 101 -7.46 -4.78 -6.12
CA HIS A 101 -7.94 -5.49 -4.95
C HIS A 101 -9.47 -5.54 -4.89
N ALA A 102 -9.97 -6.64 -4.34
CA ALA A 102 -11.38 -6.85 -4.05
C ALA A 102 -11.58 -7.20 -2.56
N TYR A 103 -12.79 -6.94 -2.04
CA TYR A 103 -13.14 -7.34 -0.68
C TYR A 103 -13.01 -8.87 -0.52
N GLY A 104 -12.36 -9.29 0.55
CA GLY A 104 -12.11 -10.70 0.88
C GLY A 104 -11.66 -10.88 2.31
N LEU A 105 -10.99 -12.00 2.58
CA LEU A 105 -10.46 -12.34 3.91
C LEU A 105 -8.95 -12.56 3.83
N HIS A 106 -8.22 -11.97 4.78
CA HIS A 106 -6.82 -12.26 5.05
C HIS A 106 -6.72 -12.81 6.48
N HIS A 107 -6.22 -14.05 6.63
CA HIS A 107 -6.20 -14.77 7.91
C HIS A 107 -7.56 -14.72 8.65
N SER A 108 -8.65 -15.02 7.93
CA SER A 108 -10.03 -15.00 8.43
C SER A 108 -10.54 -13.64 8.91
N LYS A 109 -9.86 -12.55 8.59
CA LYS A 109 -10.28 -11.18 8.90
C LYS A 109 -10.62 -10.42 7.63
N PRO A 110 -11.61 -9.50 7.67
CA PRO A 110 -11.93 -8.65 6.54
C PRO A 110 -10.70 -7.89 6.04
N ALA A 111 -10.51 -7.90 4.73
CA ALA A 111 -9.38 -7.28 4.03
C ALA A 111 -9.76 -6.96 2.59
N TYR A 112 -8.88 -6.31 1.88
CA TYR A 112 -8.90 -6.24 0.43
C TYR A 112 -7.78 -7.12 -0.11
N VAL A 113 -8.17 -8.17 -0.82
CA VAL A 113 -7.24 -9.17 -1.36
C VAL A 113 -6.83 -8.79 -2.78
N GLU A 114 -5.58 -9.03 -3.08
CA GLU A 114 -5.04 -8.82 -4.42
C GLU A 114 -5.73 -9.74 -5.44
N VAL A 115 -6.21 -9.17 -6.54
CA VAL A 115 -6.89 -9.87 -7.64
C VAL A 115 -6.28 -9.57 -9.01
N VAL A 116 -5.44 -8.54 -9.09
CA VAL A 116 -4.59 -8.22 -10.23
C VAL A 116 -3.18 -8.01 -9.70
N GLY A 117 -2.18 -8.65 -10.30
CA GLY A 117 -0.78 -8.56 -9.85
C GLY A 117 -0.30 -7.11 -9.78
N PHE A 118 0.31 -6.75 -8.69
CA PHE A 118 0.97 -5.46 -8.51
C PHE A 118 2.47 -5.65 -8.83
N PRO A 119 3.09 -4.77 -9.64
CA PRO A 119 4.52 -4.87 -9.90
C PRO A 119 5.34 -4.83 -8.61
N TYR A 120 6.28 -5.75 -8.46
CA TYR A 120 7.10 -5.87 -7.26
C TYR A 120 8.50 -6.41 -7.53
N TYR A 121 9.37 -6.28 -6.53
CA TYR A 121 10.72 -6.81 -6.48
C TYR A 121 10.86 -7.82 -5.35
N ARG A 122 11.95 -8.60 -5.38
CA ARG A 122 12.32 -9.51 -4.29
C ARG A 122 13.60 -9.04 -3.63
N ASP A 123 13.47 -8.54 -2.42
CA ASP A 123 14.59 -8.08 -1.62
C ASP A 123 15.05 -9.18 -0.65
N GLY A 124 16.24 -9.70 -0.89
CA GLY A 124 16.86 -10.78 -0.12
C GLY A 124 18.15 -10.38 0.59
N ASN A 125 18.48 -9.10 0.65
CA ASN A 125 19.78 -8.63 1.16
C ASN A 125 19.86 -8.52 2.70
N ARG A 126 18.72 -8.53 3.41
CA ARG A 126 18.61 -8.46 4.89
C ARG A 126 19.28 -7.23 5.52
N ASN A 127 19.28 -6.10 4.83
CA ASN A 127 19.88 -4.85 5.31
C ASN A 127 18.90 -3.95 6.10
N GLU A 128 17.78 -4.49 6.55
CA GLU A 128 16.73 -3.76 7.31
C GLU A 128 15.97 -2.69 6.48
N ARG A 129 16.10 -2.71 5.15
CA ARG A 129 15.39 -1.81 4.23
C ARG A 129 14.58 -2.61 3.23
N ALA A 130 13.47 -2.02 2.76
CA ALA A 130 12.67 -2.58 1.68
C ALA A 130 13.10 -1.94 0.35
N GLU A 131 13.93 -2.61 -0.43
CA GLU A 131 14.55 -2.03 -1.62
C GLU A 131 13.96 -2.59 -2.93
N GLU A 132 13.69 -1.70 -3.87
CA GLU A 132 13.24 -2.05 -5.22
C GLU A 132 14.46 -2.43 -6.09
N ILE A 133 15.00 -3.63 -5.87
CA ILE A 133 16.21 -4.14 -6.50
C ILE A 133 15.99 -5.44 -7.26
N GLY A 134 16.79 -5.67 -8.28
CA GLY A 134 16.73 -6.89 -9.09
C GLY A 134 15.65 -6.87 -10.16
N PRO A 135 15.20 -8.05 -10.62
CA PRO A 135 14.15 -8.15 -11.64
C PRO A 135 12.79 -7.77 -11.07
N GLU A 136 11.97 -7.14 -11.92
CA GLU A 136 10.57 -6.83 -11.65
C GLU A 136 9.69 -8.03 -11.98
N TYR A 137 8.69 -8.27 -11.15
CA TYR A 137 7.65 -9.30 -11.29
C TYR A 137 6.28 -8.63 -11.23
N ASP A 138 5.22 -9.30 -11.72
CA ASP A 138 3.84 -8.78 -11.77
C ASP A 138 2.76 -9.84 -11.51
N ASP A 139 3.13 -11.01 -11.03
CA ASP A 139 2.19 -12.06 -10.64
C ASP A 139 1.47 -11.73 -9.31
N ILE A 140 0.33 -12.37 -9.08
CA ILE A 140 -0.43 -12.23 -7.83
C ILE A 140 0.32 -12.97 -6.71
N ILE A 141 0.74 -12.22 -5.69
CA ILE A 141 1.50 -12.74 -4.55
C ILE A 141 0.75 -12.67 -3.22
N GLY A 142 -0.48 -12.14 -3.24
CA GLY A 142 -1.26 -11.90 -2.04
C GLY A 142 -0.83 -10.65 -1.26
N ALA A 143 -0.36 -9.63 -1.97
CA ALA A 143 -0.05 -8.32 -1.40
C ALA A 143 -1.34 -7.58 -1.02
N ASN A 144 -1.96 -8.00 0.07
CA ASN A 144 -3.28 -7.57 0.50
C ASN A 144 -3.27 -6.23 1.24
N VAL A 145 -4.41 -5.52 1.24
CA VAL A 145 -4.62 -4.34 2.08
C VAL A 145 -5.37 -4.78 3.34
N HIS A 146 -4.70 -4.71 4.49
CA HIS A 146 -5.28 -5.15 5.75
C HIS A 146 -4.85 -4.29 6.94
N ARG A 147 -5.28 -4.64 8.13
CA ARG A 147 -4.96 -3.96 9.37
C ARG A 147 -3.81 -4.61 10.13
N ALA A 148 -3.11 -3.85 10.93
CA ALA A 148 -2.28 -4.36 12.03
C ALA A 148 -3.13 -4.74 13.26
N GLY A 149 -2.49 -5.16 14.32
CA GLY A 149 -3.13 -5.39 15.63
C GLY A 149 -3.66 -4.10 16.25
N GLN A 150 -4.50 -4.24 17.28
CA GLN A 150 -5.13 -3.09 17.95
C GLN A 150 -4.11 -2.10 18.54
N ASN A 151 -3.00 -2.62 19.05
CA ASN A 151 -1.97 -1.86 19.75
C ASN A 151 -0.58 -2.02 19.10
N SER A 152 -0.53 -2.35 17.79
CA SER A 152 0.75 -2.52 17.11
C SER A 152 1.41 -1.17 16.87
N THR A 153 2.64 -1.03 17.37
CA THR A 153 3.50 0.15 17.20
C THR A 153 4.58 -0.07 16.17
N VAL A 154 4.83 -1.34 15.81
CA VAL A 154 5.81 -1.79 14.81
C VAL A 154 5.16 -2.76 13.83
N ILE A 155 5.73 -2.89 12.65
CA ILE A 155 5.20 -3.77 11.60
C ILE A 155 5.43 -5.24 11.95
N ASN A 156 6.66 -5.62 12.33
CA ASN A 156 7.07 -6.98 12.66
C ASN A 156 6.60 -7.99 11.60
N ASN A 157 5.68 -8.89 11.95
CA ASN A 157 5.11 -9.93 11.05
C ASN A 157 3.74 -9.56 10.44
N TRP A 158 3.27 -8.30 10.61
CA TRP A 158 2.03 -7.84 9.98
C TRP A 158 2.16 -7.71 8.46
N SER A 159 3.37 -7.47 7.95
CA SER A 159 3.62 -7.37 6.53
C SER A 159 4.87 -8.18 6.11
N THR A 160 4.72 -8.93 5.03
CA THR A 160 5.80 -9.53 4.23
C THR A 160 5.74 -9.05 2.79
N GLY A 161 5.14 -7.85 2.59
CA GLY A 161 4.85 -7.23 1.30
C GLY A 161 3.41 -6.69 1.18
N CYS A 162 2.58 -6.86 2.22
CA CYS A 162 1.21 -6.32 2.26
C CYS A 162 1.19 -4.81 2.59
N LEU A 163 0.11 -4.16 2.17
CA LEU A 163 -0.24 -2.79 2.55
C LEU A 163 -0.99 -2.81 3.89
N VAL A 164 -0.38 -2.33 4.95
CA VAL A 164 -0.94 -2.51 6.31
C VAL A 164 -1.30 -1.18 6.95
N THR A 165 -2.56 -1.01 7.34
CA THR A 165 -3.03 0.14 8.13
C THR A 165 -2.72 -0.09 9.61
N ALA A 166 -1.99 0.84 10.22
CA ALA A 166 -1.55 0.74 11.63
C ALA A 166 -2.71 0.77 12.62
N ASN A 167 -3.71 1.63 12.40
CA ASN A 167 -4.81 1.87 13.34
C ASN A 167 -6.05 1.07 12.97
N LEU A 168 -6.46 0.14 13.84
CA LEU A 168 -7.64 -0.71 13.64
C LEU A 168 -8.92 0.10 13.41
N GLN A 169 -9.18 1.15 14.20
CA GLN A 169 -10.43 1.91 14.10
C GLN A 169 -10.52 2.69 12.79
N LYS A 170 -9.38 3.24 12.31
CA LYS A 170 -9.32 3.87 10.99
C LYS A 170 -9.52 2.86 9.87
N PHE A 171 -8.96 1.65 9.99
CA PHE A 171 -9.17 0.58 9.02
C PHE A 171 -10.63 0.14 8.95
N LEU A 172 -11.31 -0.04 10.10
CA LEU A 172 -12.73 -0.42 10.13
C LEU A 172 -13.64 0.66 9.51
N LYS A 173 -13.38 1.95 9.79
CA LYS A 173 -14.09 3.07 9.14
C LYS A 173 -13.85 3.08 7.63
N TRP A 174 -12.64 2.77 7.19
CA TRP A 174 -12.31 2.66 5.79
C TRP A 174 -13.03 1.48 5.13
N LEU A 175 -13.10 0.31 5.75
CA LEU A 175 -13.85 -0.85 5.26
C LEU A 175 -15.34 -0.54 5.09
N ASP A 176 -15.93 0.16 6.06
CA ASP A 176 -17.33 0.61 6.02
C ASP A 176 -17.57 1.55 4.83
N PHE A 177 -16.71 2.57 4.68
CA PHE A 177 -16.75 3.46 3.51
C PHE A 177 -16.60 2.69 2.19
N MET A 178 -15.67 1.75 2.12
CA MET A 178 -15.42 0.93 0.92
C MET A 178 -16.65 0.14 0.49
N ASN A 179 -17.47 -0.31 1.42
CA ASN A 179 -18.69 -1.06 1.14
C ASN A 179 -18.52 -2.13 0.04
N LYS A 180 -17.42 -2.89 0.12
CA LYS A 180 -17.02 -3.95 -0.82
C LYS A 180 -16.79 -3.51 -2.28
N ARG A 181 -16.70 -2.21 -2.55
CA ARG A 181 -16.36 -1.71 -3.91
C ARG A 181 -14.95 -2.15 -4.30
N PRO A 182 -14.68 -2.42 -5.59
CA PRO A 182 -13.31 -2.69 -6.05
C PRO A 182 -12.38 -1.52 -5.72
N LEU A 183 -11.12 -1.85 -5.41
CA LEU A 183 -10.11 -0.88 -5.02
C LEU A 183 -9.02 -0.76 -6.11
N THR A 184 -8.74 0.46 -6.52
CA THR A 184 -7.53 0.83 -7.27
C THR A 184 -6.47 1.26 -6.26
N VAL A 185 -5.25 0.74 -6.39
CA VAL A 185 -4.12 1.11 -5.53
C VAL A 185 -3.07 1.84 -6.34
N CYS A 186 -2.59 2.94 -5.80
CA CYS A 186 -1.44 3.68 -6.28
C CYS A 186 -0.40 3.76 -5.16
N ILE A 187 0.86 3.46 -5.46
CA ILE A 187 1.98 3.67 -4.54
C ILE A 187 2.87 4.75 -5.12
N LEU A 188 3.11 5.80 -4.37
CA LEU A 188 4.02 6.88 -4.70
C LEU A 188 5.24 6.84 -3.76
N ARG A 189 6.40 7.17 -4.28
CA ARG A 189 7.54 7.52 -3.44
C ARG A 189 7.38 8.99 -3.01
N GLU A 190 7.63 9.30 -1.75
CA GLU A 190 7.63 10.67 -1.25
C GLU A 190 8.62 11.52 -2.06
N TRP A 191 8.25 12.76 -2.46
CA TRP A 191 8.99 13.68 -3.33
C TRP A 191 9.35 15.02 -2.65
#